data_4b46aeb3b1bcb323f1fe674839a7676b
#
_entry.id   4b46aeb3b1bcb323f1fe674839a7676b
#
_cell.length_a   1.000
_cell.length_b   1.000
_cell.length_c   1.000
_cell.angle_alpha   90.00
_cell.angle_beta   90.00
_cell.angle_gamma   90.00
#
_symmetry.space_group_name_H-M   'P 1'
#
loop_
_entity.id
_entity.type
_entity.pdbx_description
1 polymer ?
#
loop_
_entity_poly.entity_id
_entity_poly.type
_entity_poly.pdbx_seq_one_letter_code
_entity_poly.pdbx_strand_id
1 'polypeptide(L)'
;MKKSFSLLILIVLSAFACTQKPTADPNYVKEINEWDAKRVNRLKADDGWLNLVGRFWLEKGESTFGYSQDNDIVIESSKLPEHIGSFIFNDTTVTFKAKAGVEVLLDGKPVKEINLVDDQKKDMTVLQISSIKFNLIIRDTLYGIRFRDLNSDLVKNFKGVERFPIDESWKITAKFEAYSPVKEIDVPNVLGQISKEKCPGAVVFERDGKTHRIDAVDEGGDRLFLIIADQTSGEETYGG
;
A
#
# COMPACT_ATOMS: atom_id res chain seq x y z
N MET A 1 -63.00 -33.91 20.36
CA MET A 1 -62.29 -32.97 19.47
C MET A 1 -61.16 -32.22 20.18
N LYS A 2 -60.30 -32.90 20.99
CA LYS A 2 -59.18 -32.24 21.72
C LYS A 2 -57.80 -32.88 21.51
N LYS A 3 -57.63 -33.83 20.59
CA LYS A 3 -56.36 -34.55 20.37
C LYS A 3 -55.61 -34.18 19.09
N SER A 4 -56.22 -33.41 18.20
CA SER A 4 -55.55 -33.02 16.93
C SER A 4 -54.76 -31.71 16.98
N PHE A 5 -54.88 -30.92 18.05
CA PHE A 5 -54.20 -29.60 18.13
C PHE A 5 -52.75 -29.68 18.65
N SER A 6 -52.43 -30.74 19.41
CA SER A 6 -51.09 -30.93 19.98
C SER A 6 -50.06 -31.46 18.97
N LEU A 7 -50.49 -32.08 17.87
CA LEU A 7 -49.58 -32.62 16.85
C LEU A 7 -49.09 -31.54 15.89
N LEU A 8 -49.87 -30.47 15.71
CA LEU A 8 -49.48 -29.38 14.78
C LEU A 8 -48.41 -28.46 15.37
N ILE A 9 -48.28 -28.36 16.70
CA ILE A 9 -47.29 -27.52 17.37
C ILE A 9 -45.90 -28.16 17.36
N LEU A 10 -45.81 -29.48 17.28
CA LEU A 10 -44.53 -30.21 17.28
C LEU A 10 -43.78 -30.12 15.93
N ILE A 11 -44.53 -29.90 14.82
CA ILE A 11 -43.95 -29.82 13.47
C ILE A 11 -43.37 -28.43 13.15
N VAL A 12 -43.81 -27.36 13.84
CA VAL A 12 -43.34 -26.00 13.60
C VAL A 12 -42.01 -25.71 14.32
N LEU A 13 -41.66 -26.47 15.36
CA LEU A 13 -40.41 -26.29 16.11
C LEU A 13 -39.15 -26.91 15.48
N SER A 14 -39.30 -27.74 14.44
CA SER A 14 -38.17 -28.40 13.77
C SER A 14 -37.59 -27.62 12.57
N ALA A 15 -38.15 -26.44 12.24
CA ALA A 15 -37.73 -25.66 11.06
C ALA A 15 -36.67 -24.57 11.34
N PHE A 16 -36.26 -24.38 12.59
CA PHE A 16 -35.12 -23.51 12.96
C PHE A 16 -33.85 -24.32 13.23
N ALA A 17 -33.51 -25.24 12.33
CA ALA A 17 -32.13 -25.67 12.24
C ALA A 17 -31.34 -24.48 11.68
N CYS A 18 -30.80 -23.65 12.57
CA CYS A 18 -29.72 -22.73 12.21
C CYS A 18 -28.66 -23.55 11.48
N THR A 19 -28.53 -23.38 10.17
CA THR A 19 -27.34 -23.78 9.43
C THR A 19 -26.20 -22.94 9.97
N GLN A 20 -25.56 -23.43 11.05
CA GLN A 20 -24.27 -22.89 11.45
C GLN A 20 -23.34 -23.05 10.24
N LYS A 21 -22.91 -21.93 9.67
CA LYS A 21 -21.81 -21.97 8.70
C LYS A 21 -20.68 -22.77 9.34
N PRO A 22 -20.04 -23.69 8.58
CA PRO A 22 -18.86 -24.39 9.09
C PRO A 22 -17.89 -23.36 9.64
N THR A 23 -17.51 -23.54 10.91
CA THR A 23 -16.45 -22.70 11.49
C THR A 23 -15.15 -23.04 10.76
N ALA A 24 -14.48 -22.03 10.20
CA ALA A 24 -13.20 -22.21 9.53
C ALA A 24 -12.19 -22.92 10.45
N ASP A 25 -11.29 -23.71 9.87
CA ASP A 25 -10.21 -24.39 10.62
C ASP A 25 -9.49 -23.36 11.52
N PRO A 26 -9.32 -23.64 12.82
CA PRO A 26 -8.63 -22.73 13.74
C PRO A 26 -7.21 -22.36 13.29
N ASN A 27 -6.49 -23.25 12.61
CA ASN A 27 -5.17 -22.96 12.07
C ASN A 27 -5.25 -21.96 10.91
N TYR A 28 -6.26 -22.12 10.04
CA TYR A 28 -6.50 -21.15 8.96
C TYR A 28 -6.88 -19.78 9.51
N VAL A 29 -7.74 -19.72 10.51
CA VAL A 29 -8.11 -18.48 11.20
C VAL A 29 -6.87 -17.80 11.80
N LYS A 30 -6.00 -18.58 12.44
CA LYS A 30 -4.73 -18.10 13.00
C LYS A 30 -3.81 -17.54 11.90
N GLU A 31 -3.63 -18.27 10.82
CA GLU A 31 -2.81 -17.85 9.67
C GLU A 31 -3.27 -16.50 9.11
N ILE A 32 -4.57 -16.33 8.86
CA ILE A 32 -5.13 -15.09 8.34
C ILE A 32 -4.97 -13.93 9.33
N ASN A 33 -5.18 -14.18 10.63
CA ASN A 33 -4.99 -13.14 11.65
C ASN A 33 -3.52 -12.72 11.77
N GLU A 34 -2.57 -13.64 11.68
CA GLU A 34 -1.14 -13.32 11.68
C GLU A 34 -0.72 -12.54 10.42
N TRP A 35 -1.26 -12.91 9.27
CA TRP A 35 -1.04 -12.17 8.02
C TRP A 35 -1.58 -10.73 8.14
N ASP A 36 -2.81 -10.57 8.63
CA ASP A 36 -3.42 -9.25 8.84
C ASP A 36 -2.61 -8.39 9.81
N ALA A 37 -2.18 -8.96 10.94
CA ALA A 37 -1.33 -8.27 11.89
C ALA A 37 0.00 -7.79 11.26
N LYS A 38 0.64 -8.64 10.44
CA LYS A 38 1.85 -8.26 9.69
C LYS A 38 1.56 -7.12 8.71
N ARG A 39 0.43 -7.18 7.99
CA ARG A 39 0.00 -6.12 7.07
C ARG A 39 -0.20 -4.79 7.79
N VAL A 40 -0.93 -4.80 8.92
CA VAL A 40 -1.14 -3.60 9.75
C VAL A 40 0.18 -3.01 10.24
N ASN A 41 1.07 -3.86 10.75
CA ASN A 41 2.40 -3.42 11.21
C ASN A 41 3.21 -2.81 10.07
N ARG A 42 3.16 -3.39 8.86
CA ARG A 42 3.84 -2.85 7.69
C ARG A 42 3.30 -1.48 7.27
N LEU A 43 1.97 -1.29 7.33
CA LEU A 43 1.35 0.00 7.04
C LEU A 43 1.76 1.09 8.04
N LYS A 44 1.98 0.72 9.31
CA LYS A 44 2.39 1.63 10.41
C LYS A 44 3.90 1.83 10.51
N ALA A 45 4.71 1.04 9.81
CA ALA A 45 6.16 1.14 9.88
C ALA A 45 6.65 2.54 9.48
N ASP A 46 7.83 2.94 9.94
CA ASP A 46 8.44 4.25 9.67
C ASP A 46 8.50 4.58 8.17
N ASP A 47 8.71 3.56 7.34
CA ASP A 47 8.70 3.64 5.88
C ASP A 47 7.35 3.22 5.26
N GLY A 48 6.32 3.03 6.09
CA GLY A 48 4.99 2.61 5.69
C GLY A 48 4.15 3.71 5.02
N TRP A 49 2.96 3.30 4.57
CA TRP A 49 2.06 4.20 3.82
C TRP A 49 1.34 5.21 4.71
N LEU A 50 1.04 4.86 5.97
CA LEU A 50 0.29 5.73 6.88
C LEU A 50 1.10 6.93 7.39
N ASN A 51 2.41 6.91 7.21
CA ASN A 51 3.30 8.02 7.53
C ASN A 51 3.40 9.05 6.40
N LEU A 52 2.95 8.72 5.18
CA LEU A 52 3.07 9.61 4.04
C LEU A 52 2.26 10.88 4.25
N VAL A 53 2.94 12.04 4.17
CA VAL A 53 2.33 13.36 4.27
C VAL A 53 2.49 14.18 3.00
N GLY A 54 3.40 13.78 2.10
CA GLY A 54 3.56 14.45 0.82
C GLY A 54 4.54 13.76 -0.11
N ARG A 55 4.34 14.02 -1.40
CA ARG A 55 5.27 13.71 -2.49
C ARG A 55 5.25 14.87 -3.46
N PHE A 56 6.38 15.49 -3.67
CA PHE A 56 6.53 16.68 -4.50
C PHE A 56 7.57 16.41 -5.58
N TRP A 57 7.18 16.58 -6.84
CA TRP A 57 8.10 16.49 -7.97
C TRP A 57 8.93 17.77 -8.08
N LEU A 58 10.22 17.62 -8.32
CA LEU A 58 11.14 18.74 -8.45
C LEU A 58 11.21 19.21 -9.90
N GLU A 59 11.20 20.50 -10.09
CA GLU A 59 11.60 21.15 -11.32
C GLU A 59 13.09 21.50 -11.25
N LYS A 60 13.74 21.69 -12.42
CA LYS A 60 15.14 22.09 -12.49
C LYS A 60 15.34 23.45 -11.81
N GLY A 61 16.33 23.52 -10.94
CA GLY A 61 16.63 24.69 -10.15
C GLY A 61 16.50 24.46 -8.65
N GLU A 62 16.24 25.50 -7.92
CA GLU A 62 16.07 25.47 -6.45
C GLU A 62 14.59 25.44 -6.08
N SER A 63 14.22 24.56 -5.16
CA SER A 63 12.90 24.47 -4.56
C SER A 63 13.04 24.59 -3.05
N THR A 64 12.49 25.63 -2.46
CA THR A 64 12.45 25.87 -1.02
C THR A 64 11.39 25.03 -0.34
N PHE A 65 11.58 24.67 0.93
CA PHE A 65 10.56 23.94 1.68
C PHE A 65 10.51 24.30 3.17
N GLY A 66 9.33 24.12 3.74
CA GLY A 66 9.04 24.40 5.14
C GLY A 66 7.54 24.45 5.42
N TYR A 67 7.18 25.06 6.57
CA TYR A 67 5.78 25.22 6.96
C TYR A 67 5.12 26.45 6.31
N SER A 68 5.87 27.52 6.06
CA SER A 68 5.32 28.76 5.50
C SER A 68 4.84 28.58 4.07
N GLN A 69 3.75 29.29 3.72
CA GLN A 69 3.10 29.22 2.40
C GLN A 69 3.91 29.90 1.28
N ASP A 70 4.99 30.60 1.60
CA ASP A 70 5.91 31.21 0.65
C ASP A 70 7.05 30.28 0.20
N ASN A 71 7.05 29.01 0.66
CA ASN A 71 7.93 27.99 0.11
C ASN A 71 7.32 27.37 -1.14
N ASP A 72 8.18 26.87 -2.02
CA ASP A 72 7.77 26.08 -3.19
C ASP A 72 7.15 24.74 -2.79
N ILE A 73 7.62 24.14 -1.68
CA ILE A 73 7.09 22.91 -1.10
C ILE A 73 6.64 23.20 0.33
N VAL A 74 5.33 23.17 0.54
CA VAL A 74 4.72 23.42 1.85
C VAL A 74 4.40 22.11 2.54
N ILE A 75 4.93 21.93 3.76
CA ILE A 75 4.63 20.79 4.63
C ILE A 75 3.69 21.27 5.73
N GLU A 76 2.45 20.83 5.70
CA GLU A 76 1.40 21.26 6.64
C GLU A 76 1.65 20.69 8.05
N SER A 77 2.61 21.26 8.75
CA SER A 77 2.92 20.94 10.15
C SER A 77 3.46 22.14 10.89
N SER A 78 2.64 22.74 11.76
CA SER A 78 3.04 23.87 12.61
C SER A 78 4.17 23.55 13.60
N LYS A 79 4.63 22.31 13.68
CA LYS A 79 5.78 21.88 14.47
C LYS A 79 7.10 22.07 13.74
N LEU A 80 7.05 22.39 12.45
CA LEU A 80 8.21 22.61 11.61
C LEU A 80 8.57 24.10 11.54
N PRO A 81 9.85 24.44 11.31
CA PRO A 81 10.26 25.81 10.97
C PRO A 81 9.52 26.30 9.73
N GLU A 82 9.27 27.62 9.66
CA GLU A 82 8.67 28.28 8.48
C GLU A 82 9.45 27.94 7.22
N HIS A 83 10.78 27.94 7.29
CA HIS A 83 11.68 27.55 6.21
C HIS A 83 12.73 26.58 6.77
N ILE A 84 12.87 25.44 6.14
CA ILE A 84 13.80 24.37 6.55
C ILE A 84 15.06 24.40 5.69
N GLY A 85 14.91 24.63 4.40
CA GLY A 85 16.01 24.61 3.45
C GLY A 85 15.53 24.56 2.03
N SER A 86 16.37 24.03 1.15
CA SER A 86 16.04 23.87 -0.27
C SER A 86 16.60 22.57 -0.86
N PHE A 87 16.01 22.18 -1.97
CA PHE A 87 16.50 21.13 -2.87
C PHE A 87 16.96 21.79 -4.16
N ILE A 88 18.19 21.53 -4.56
CA ILE A 88 18.77 22.04 -5.80
C ILE A 88 18.82 20.87 -6.77
N PHE A 89 17.94 20.85 -7.76
CA PHE A 89 17.89 19.82 -8.80
C PHE A 89 18.63 20.29 -10.05
N ASN A 90 19.62 19.51 -10.45
CA ASN A 90 20.49 19.81 -11.55
C ASN A 90 20.57 18.61 -12.51
N ASP A 91 19.48 18.42 -13.29
CA ASP A 91 19.24 17.38 -14.31
C ASP A 91 19.41 15.92 -13.84
N THR A 92 20.45 15.60 -13.06
CA THR A 92 20.77 14.23 -12.65
C THR A 92 21.04 14.11 -11.15
N THR A 93 21.24 15.23 -10.46
CA THR A 93 21.57 15.27 -9.05
C THR A 93 20.64 16.19 -8.29
N VAL A 94 20.29 15.78 -7.08
CA VAL A 94 19.52 16.60 -6.13
C VAL A 94 20.37 16.83 -4.91
N THR A 95 20.68 18.09 -4.61
CA THR A 95 21.43 18.50 -3.42
C THR A 95 20.44 19.10 -2.42
N PHE A 96 20.42 18.59 -1.20
CA PHE A 96 19.74 19.24 -0.08
C PHE A 96 20.66 20.27 0.56
N LYS A 97 20.09 21.44 0.94
CA LYS A 97 20.78 22.49 1.68
C LYS A 97 19.90 23.01 2.82
N ALA A 98 20.38 22.89 4.04
CA ALA A 98 19.66 23.39 5.22
C ALA A 98 19.74 24.92 5.31
N LYS A 99 18.65 25.57 5.74
CA LYS A 99 18.65 26.99 6.11
C LYS A 99 19.54 27.20 7.33
N ALA A 100 20.25 28.32 7.39
CA ALA A 100 21.09 28.67 8.52
C ALA A 100 20.28 28.69 9.84
N GLY A 101 20.78 28.00 10.86
CA GLY A 101 20.10 27.87 12.16
C GLY A 101 19.07 26.75 12.24
N VAL A 102 18.81 26.02 11.15
CA VAL A 102 17.92 24.85 11.16
C VAL A 102 18.76 23.57 11.20
N GLU A 103 18.46 22.71 12.15
CA GLU A 103 19.12 21.42 12.31
C GLU A 103 18.33 20.33 11.58
N VAL A 104 18.94 19.78 10.54
CA VAL A 104 18.45 18.58 9.84
C VAL A 104 19.46 17.47 10.05
N LEU A 105 18.98 16.26 10.29
CA LEU A 105 19.80 15.12 10.67
C LEU A 105 19.90 14.08 9.53
N LEU A 106 21.09 13.53 9.37
CA LEU A 106 21.35 12.28 8.65
C LEU A 106 21.92 11.29 9.66
N ASP A 107 21.24 10.16 9.87
CA ASP A 107 21.62 9.13 10.85
C ASP A 107 21.93 9.72 12.24
N GLY A 108 21.09 10.68 12.67
CA GLY A 108 21.22 11.36 13.97
C GLY A 108 22.32 12.42 14.04
N LYS A 109 23.00 12.73 12.94
CA LYS A 109 24.07 13.77 12.89
C LYS A 109 23.62 14.97 12.07
N PRO A 110 23.87 16.20 12.54
CA PRO A 110 23.54 17.39 11.79
C PRO A 110 24.21 17.44 10.41
N VAL A 111 23.43 17.78 9.39
CA VAL A 111 23.91 17.98 8.02
C VAL A 111 23.48 19.35 7.51
N LYS A 112 24.39 20.06 6.83
CA LYS A 112 24.11 21.37 6.24
C LYS A 112 23.83 21.28 4.76
N GLU A 113 24.55 20.42 4.07
CA GLU A 113 24.45 20.22 2.62
C GLU A 113 24.87 18.80 2.26
N ILE A 114 24.13 18.14 1.38
CA ILE A 114 24.42 16.78 0.93
C ILE A 114 23.74 16.48 -0.40
N ASN A 115 24.43 15.74 -1.27
CA ASN A 115 23.81 15.14 -2.46
C ASN A 115 22.96 13.93 -2.01
N LEU A 116 21.71 13.92 -2.43
CA LEU A 116 20.76 12.85 -2.05
C LEU A 116 20.95 11.62 -2.93
N VAL A 117 21.03 10.46 -2.30
CA VAL A 117 20.97 9.16 -2.94
C VAL A 117 19.51 8.71 -2.95
N ASP A 118 19.01 8.28 -4.11
CA ASP A 118 17.60 7.94 -4.35
C ASP A 118 17.17 6.60 -3.74
N ASP A 119 15.86 6.37 -3.73
CA ASP A 119 15.20 5.21 -3.11
C ASP A 119 15.38 3.87 -3.86
N GLN A 120 16.01 3.86 -5.03
CA GLN A 120 16.36 2.65 -5.77
C GLN A 120 17.73 2.10 -5.36
N LYS A 121 18.48 2.88 -4.57
CA LYS A 121 19.81 2.50 -4.08
C LYS A 121 19.74 1.95 -2.67
N LYS A 122 20.66 1.03 -2.37
CA LYS A 122 20.73 0.38 -1.05
C LYS A 122 21.09 1.35 0.08
N ASP A 123 21.86 2.36 -0.23
CA ASP A 123 22.39 3.41 0.66
C ASP A 123 21.60 4.73 0.52
N MET A 124 20.31 4.64 0.26
CA MET A 124 19.39 5.77 0.15
C MET A 124 19.59 6.78 1.28
N THR A 125 19.68 8.07 0.92
CA THR A 125 19.75 9.16 1.90
C THR A 125 18.38 9.44 2.51
N VAL A 126 18.26 9.27 3.84
CA VAL A 126 17.06 9.65 4.60
C VAL A 126 17.41 10.76 5.56
N LEU A 127 16.85 11.93 5.32
CA LEU A 127 17.01 13.09 6.19
C LEU A 127 15.83 13.22 7.16
N GLN A 128 16.10 13.79 8.34
CA GLN A 128 15.09 13.95 9.39
C GLN A 128 15.15 15.33 10.05
N ILE A 129 13.98 15.91 10.27
CA ILE A 129 13.78 17.08 11.12
C ILE A 129 12.55 16.83 11.99
N SER A 130 12.71 16.89 13.33
CA SER A 130 11.63 16.52 14.26
C SER A 130 11.08 15.11 13.94
N SER A 131 9.78 14.97 13.73
CA SER A 131 9.13 13.71 13.31
C SER A 131 9.06 13.51 11.80
N ILE A 132 9.51 14.47 11.01
CA ILE A 132 9.45 14.36 9.54
C ILE A 132 10.74 13.73 9.01
N LYS A 133 10.58 12.63 8.28
CA LYS A 133 11.61 12.02 7.44
C LYS A 133 11.35 12.36 5.98
N PHE A 134 12.41 12.57 5.21
CA PHE A 134 12.29 12.79 3.78
C PHE A 134 13.46 12.19 2.99
N ASN A 135 13.18 11.79 1.76
CA ASN A 135 14.14 11.16 0.88
C ASN A 135 13.85 11.47 -0.60
N LEU A 136 14.88 11.40 -1.43
CA LEU A 136 14.75 11.46 -2.88
C LEU A 136 14.10 10.18 -3.42
N ILE A 137 13.17 10.34 -4.35
CA ILE A 137 12.60 9.25 -5.15
C ILE A 137 12.79 9.55 -6.64
N ILE A 138 13.05 8.50 -7.42
CA ILE A 138 13.12 8.60 -8.87
C ILE A 138 12.10 7.63 -9.47
N ARG A 139 11.27 8.14 -10.40
CA ARG A 139 10.31 7.33 -11.17
C ARG A 139 10.44 7.73 -12.64
N ASP A 140 10.93 6.82 -13.44
CA ASP A 140 11.33 7.08 -14.82
C ASP A 140 12.30 8.29 -14.90
N THR A 141 11.84 9.41 -15.45
CA THR A 141 12.60 10.67 -15.56
C THR A 141 12.24 11.71 -14.50
N LEU A 142 11.29 11.39 -13.60
CA LEU A 142 10.81 12.31 -12.59
C LEU A 142 11.58 12.14 -11.27
N TYR A 143 12.09 13.25 -10.78
CA TYR A 143 12.77 13.38 -9.48
C TYR A 143 11.82 14.03 -8.50
N GLY A 144 11.66 13.45 -7.30
CA GLY A 144 10.76 14.00 -6.30
C GLY A 144 11.23 13.76 -4.89
N ILE A 145 10.68 14.52 -3.96
CA ILE A 145 10.92 14.34 -2.53
C ILE A 145 9.68 13.75 -1.89
N ARG A 146 9.88 12.66 -1.17
CA ARG A 146 8.84 12.00 -0.38
C ARG A 146 9.01 12.36 1.08
N PHE A 147 7.93 12.84 1.71
CA PHE A 147 7.89 13.20 3.12
C PHE A 147 7.03 12.22 3.90
N ARG A 148 7.48 11.88 5.12
CA ARG A 148 6.76 11.04 6.08
C ARG A 148 6.78 11.70 7.45
N ASP A 149 5.63 11.68 8.15
CA ASP A 149 5.55 12.08 9.54
C ASP A 149 5.41 10.86 10.44
N LEU A 150 6.43 10.56 11.22
CA LEU A 150 6.42 9.45 12.19
C LEU A 150 5.39 9.64 13.31
N ASN A 151 4.88 10.86 13.47
CA ASN A 151 3.82 11.23 14.40
C ASN A 151 2.47 11.46 13.72
N SER A 152 2.31 10.93 12.51
CA SER A 152 1.06 11.04 11.74
C SER A 152 -0.15 10.59 12.55
N ASP A 153 -1.24 11.36 12.49
CA ASP A 153 -2.50 11.00 13.12
C ASP A 153 -3.15 9.79 12.44
N LEU A 154 -2.86 9.54 11.16
CA LEU A 154 -3.26 8.32 10.47
C LEU A 154 -2.66 7.09 11.14
N VAL A 155 -1.37 7.10 11.48
CA VAL A 155 -0.72 5.99 12.19
C VAL A 155 -1.32 5.78 13.58
N LYS A 156 -1.52 6.89 14.34
CA LYS A 156 -2.05 6.82 15.71
C LYS A 156 -3.47 6.30 15.77
N ASN A 157 -4.31 6.74 14.83
CA ASN A 157 -5.74 6.44 14.82
C ASN A 157 -6.10 5.20 13.99
N PHE A 158 -5.15 4.62 13.24
CA PHE A 158 -5.39 3.47 12.40
C PHE A 158 -5.72 2.23 13.23
N LYS A 159 -6.93 1.70 13.08
CA LYS A 159 -7.45 0.56 13.83
C LYS A 159 -7.30 -0.78 13.09
N GLY A 160 -6.76 -0.77 11.89
CA GLY A 160 -6.65 -1.93 11.01
C GLY A 160 -7.37 -1.72 9.68
N VAL A 161 -7.24 -2.68 8.80
CA VAL A 161 -7.97 -2.72 7.54
C VAL A 161 -9.28 -3.46 7.76
N GLU A 162 -10.40 -2.85 7.38
CA GLU A 162 -11.70 -3.54 7.41
C GLU A 162 -11.67 -4.74 6.46
N ARG A 163 -12.25 -5.83 6.90
CA ARG A 163 -12.34 -7.07 6.13
C ARG A 163 -13.60 -7.85 6.46
N PHE A 164 -14.02 -8.68 5.53
CA PHE A 164 -15.07 -9.65 5.78
C PHE A 164 -14.65 -10.68 6.85
N PRO A 165 -15.62 -11.34 7.51
CA PRO A 165 -15.33 -12.50 8.36
C PRO A 165 -14.50 -13.55 7.61
N ILE A 166 -13.62 -14.23 8.34
CA ILE A 166 -12.80 -15.28 7.74
C ILE A 166 -13.71 -16.42 7.31
N ASP A 167 -13.65 -16.77 6.04
CA ASP A 167 -14.39 -17.84 5.41
C ASP A 167 -13.43 -18.68 4.55
N GLU A 168 -13.20 -19.92 4.99
CA GLU A 168 -12.24 -20.82 4.35
C GLU A 168 -12.64 -21.19 2.92
N SER A 169 -13.91 -21.02 2.55
CA SER A 169 -14.36 -21.24 1.18
C SER A 169 -13.69 -20.29 0.17
N TRP A 170 -13.06 -19.21 0.64
CA TRP A 170 -12.26 -18.30 -0.16
C TRP A 170 -10.77 -18.67 -0.26
N LYS A 171 -10.35 -19.76 0.40
CA LYS A 171 -9.02 -20.35 0.20
C LYS A 171 -9.03 -21.17 -1.08
N ILE A 172 -8.69 -20.54 -2.18
CA ILE A 172 -8.80 -21.14 -3.53
C ILE A 172 -7.46 -21.76 -3.91
N THR A 173 -7.47 -23.04 -4.25
CA THR A 173 -6.35 -23.72 -4.91
C THR A 173 -6.48 -23.54 -6.40
N ALA A 174 -5.50 -22.88 -7.04
CA ALA A 174 -5.48 -22.66 -8.48
C ALA A 174 -4.37 -23.46 -9.15
N LYS A 175 -4.59 -23.84 -10.41
CA LYS A 175 -3.57 -24.41 -11.27
C LYS A 175 -2.83 -23.27 -11.97
N PHE A 176 -1.48 -23.32 -11.97
CA PHE A 176 -0.70 -22.40 -12.79
C PHE A 176 -0.50 -23.00 -14.19
N GLU A 177 -0.83 -22.22 -15.20
CA GLU A 177 -0.64 -22.56 -16.61
C GLU A 177 0.38 -21.61 -17.22
N ALA A 178 1.60 -22.12 -17.41
CA ALA A 178 2.71 -21.35 -17.95
C ALA A 178 2.48 -20.95 -19.41
N TYR A 179 2.92 -19.75 -19.76
CA TYR A 179 3.00 -19.29 -21.15
C TYR A 179 4.36 -19.62 -21.76
N SER A 180 4.37 -20.10 -22.99
CA SER A 180 5.58 -20.33 -23.76
C SER A 180 5.38 -19.78 -25.19
N PRO A 181 6.05 -18.68 -25.57
CA PRO A 181 6.93 -17.87 -24.73
C PRO A 181 6.19 -17.09 -23.63
N VAL A 182 6.92 -16.59 -22.62
CA VAL A 182 6.39 -15.66 -21.61
C VAL A 182 5.80 -14.43 -22.31
N LYS A 183 4.61 -14.00 -21.86
CA LYS A 183 3.97 -12.79 -22.39
C LYS A 183 4.48 -11.55 -21.67
N GLU A 184 4.34 -10.42 -22.31
CA GLU A 184 4.34 -9.09 -21.67
C GLU A 184 2.91 -8.55 -21.69
N ILE A 185 2.49 -7.96 -20.57
CA ILE A 185 1.21 -7.28 -20.45
C ILE A 185 1.42 -5.82 -20.04
N ASP A 186 0.57 -4.95 -20.57
CA ASP A 186 0.60 -3.54 -20.25
C ASP A 186 -0.17 -3.31 -18.93
N VAL A 187 0.52 -2.75 -17.93
CA VAL A 187 -0.06 -2.46 -16.62
C VAL A 187 -0.07 -0.94 -16.42
N PRO A 188 -1.24 -0.30 -16.42
CA PRO A 188 -1.33 1.13 -16.14
C PRO A 188 -1.17 1.39 -14.63
N ASN A 189 -0.48 2.47 -14.28
CA ASN A 189 -0.43 2.97 -12.92
C ASN A 189 -1.43 4.13 -12.72
N VAL A 190 -1.59 4.57 -11.48
CA VAL A 190 -2.51 5.67 -11.11
C VAL A 190 -2.21 7.02 -11.77
N LEU A 191 -1.04 7.19 -12.37
CA LEU A 191 -0.65 8.39 -13.12
C LEU A 191 -0.93 8.25 -14.62
N GLY A 192 -1.50 7.12 -15.07
CA GLY A 192 -1.75 6.82 -16.47
C GLY A 192 -0.50 6.38 -17.25
N GLN A 193 0.62 6.15 -16.58
CA GLN A 193 1.81 5.58 -17.21
C GLN A 193 1.63 4.08 -17.36
N ILE A 194 2.10 3.52 -18.46
CA ILE A 194 2.01 2.09 -18.77
C ILE A 194 3.40 1.46 -18.62
N SER A 195 3.50 0.47 -17.74
CA SER A 195 4.67 -0.40 -17.66
C SER A 195 4.40 -1.74 -18.36
N LYS A 196 5.45 -2.32 -18.96
CA LYS A 196 5.39 -3.67 -19.50
C LYS A 196 5.87 -4.65 -18.44
N GLU A 197 4.96 -5.50 -17.99
CA GLU A 197 5.24 -6.47 -16.94
C GLU A 197 5.31 -7.91 -17.53
N LYS A 198 6.24 -8.70 -17.03
CA LYS A 198 6.36 -10.10 -17.41
C LYS A 198 5.19 -10.90 -16.85
N CYS A 199 4.50 -11.60 -17.73
CA CYS A 199 3.38 -12.49 -17.41
C CYS A 199 3.78 -13.93 -17.76
N PRO A 200 4.34 -14.69 -16.80
CA PRO A 200 4.84 -16.04 -17.03
C PRO A 200 3.71 -17.07 -17.26
N GLY A 201 2.48 -16.74 -16.93
CA GLY A 201 1.35 -17.66 -17.06
C GLY A 201 0.06 -17.09 -16.49
N ALA A 202 -0.93 -17.95 -16.37
CA ALA A 202 -2.20 -17.64 -15.72
C ALA A 202 -2.49 -18.58 -14.55
N VAL A 203 -3.21 -18.12 -13.55
CA VAL A 203 -3.84 -18.95 -12.54
C VAL A 203 -5.25 -19.32 -12.98
N VAL A 204 -5.58 -20.61 -12.90
CA VAL A 204 -6.87 -21.16 -13.32
C VAL A 204 -7.51 -21.90 -12.17
N PHE A 205 -8.77 -21.59 -11.88
CA PHE A 205 -9.53 -22.24 -10.82
C PHE A 205 -11.03 -22.30 -11.14
N GLU A 206 -11.71 -23.20 -10.47
CA GLU A 206 -13.16 -23.36 -10.56
C GLU A 206 -13.83 -22.72 -9.34
N ARG A 207 -14.88 -21.92 -9.56
CA ARG A 207 -15.75 -21.43 -8.50
C ARG A 207 -17.16 -21.19 -9.02
N ASP A 208 -18.14 -21.62 -8.25
CA ASP A 208 -19.58 -21.49 -8.56
C ASP A 208 -19.95 -22.02 -9.95
N GLY A 209 -19.30 -23.16 -10.33
CA GLY A 209 -19.52 -23.83 -11.61
C GLY A 209 -18.92 -23.09 -12.82
N LYS A 210 -18.05 -22.10 -12.58
CA LYS A 210 -17.36 -21.35 -13.63
C LYS A 210 -15.86 -21.52 -13.50
N THR A 211 -15.19 -21.62 -14.64
CA THR A 211 -13.72 -21.57 -14.74
C THR A 211 -13.29 -20.10 -14.78
N HIS A 212 -12.42 -19.72 -13.88
CA HIS A 212 -11.78 -18.41 -13.85
C HIS A 212 -10.33 -18.55 -14.28
N ARG A 213 -9.87 -17.58 -15.07
CA ARG A 213 -8.50 -17.49 -15.54
C ARG A 213 -8.00 -16.07 -15.39
N ILE A 214 -6.91 -15.90 -14.65
CA ILE A 214 -6.34 -14.57 -14.34
C ILE A 214 -4.87 -14.62 -14.76
N ASP A 215 -4.45 -13.70 -15.62
CA ASP A 215 -3.06 -13.51 -15.98
C ASP A 215 -2.26 -13.07 -14.75
N ALA A 216 -1.08 -13.65 -14.56
CA ALA A 216 -0.27 -13.46 -13.38
C ALA A 216 1.02 -12.73 -13.74
N VAL A 217 1.29 -11.62 -13.08
CA VAL A 217 2.52 -10.84 -13.21
C VAL A 217 3.60 -11.43 -12.32
N ASP A 218 4.83 -11.49 -12.81
CA ASP A 218 5.99 -11.94 -12.04
C ASP A 218 6.40 -10.84 -11.03
N GLU A 219 6.26 -11.14 -9.74
CA GLU A 219 6.68 -10.25 -8.65
C GLU A 219 8.07 -10.63 -8.10
N GLY A 220 8.70 -11.64 -8.70
CA GLY A 220 9.97 -12.20 -8.27
C GLY A 220 9.86 -13.23 -7.15
N GLY A 221 10.84 -14.13 -7.08
CA GLY A 221 10.82 -15.27 -6.16
C GLY A 221 9.68 -16.24 -6.47
N ASP A 222 8.97 -16.70 -5.44
CA ASP A 222 7.86 -17.65 -5.56
C ASP A 222 6.48 -16.96 -5.54
N ARG A 223 6.41 -15.67 -5.86
CA ARG A 223 5.18 -14.89 -5.79
C ARG A 223 4.75 -14.38 -7.14
N LEU A 224 3.43 -14.40 -7.33
CA LEU A 224 2.76 -13.84 -8.47
C LEU A 224 1.81 -12.73 -8.02
N PHE A 225 1.74 -11.66 -8.77
CA PHE A 225 0.79 -10.58 -8.56
C PHE A 225 -0.39 -10.77 -9.52
N LEU A 226 -1.61 -10.77 -8.97
CA LEU A 226 -2.84 -10.91 -9.74
C LEU A 226 -3.58 -9.58 -9.77
N ILE A 227 -3.79 -9.04 -10.95
CA ILE A 227 -4.61 -7.84 -11.15
C ILE A 227 -6.05 -8.30 -11.35
N ILE A 228 -6.92 -7.98 -10.42
CA ILE A 228 -8.32 -8.36 -10.44
C ILE A 228 -9.16 -7.09 -10.60
N ALA A 229 -9.97 -7.06 -11.65
CA ALA A 229 -10.97 -6.04 -11.86
C ALA A 229 -12.34 -6.71 -12.00
N ASP A 230 -13.38 -6.10 -11.46
CA ASP A 230 -14.76 -6.50 -11.63
C ASP A 230 -15.59 -5.40 -12.31
N GLN A 231 -16.89 -5.61 -12.46
CA GLN A 231 -17.76 -4.65 -13.14
C GLN A 231 -17.94 -3.33 -12.36
N THR A 232 -17.52 -3.29 -11.09
CA THR A 232 -17.59 -2.10 -10.23
C THR A 232 -16.25 -1.34 -10.15
N SER A 233 -15.21 -1.86 -10.82
CA SER A 233 -13.88 -1.24 -10.85
C SER A 233 -13.93 0.18 -11.41
N GLY A 234 -13.43 1.13 -10.62
CA GLY A 234 -13.44 2.55 -10.98
C GLY A 234 -14.73 3.30 -10.65
N GLU A 235 -15.79 2.60 -10.22
CA GLU A 235 -17.06 3.21 -9.76
C GLU A 235 -17.25 3.00 -8.26
N GLU A 236 -17.38 1.75 -7.80
CA GLU A 236 -17.57 1.40 -6.39
C GLU A 236 -16.30 0.83 -5.75
N THR A 237 -15.46 0.20 -6.55
CA THR A 237 -14.18 -0.37 -6.12
C THR A 237 -13.02 0.32 -6.79
N TYR A 238 -11.85 0.26 -6.15
CA TYR A 238 -10.63 0.83 -6.71
C TYR A 238 -10.28 0.17 -8.05
N GLY A 239 -10.02 0.96 -9.07
CA GLY A 239 -9.85 0.51 -10.46
C GLY A 239 -8.44 0.03 -10.83
N GLY A 240 -7.53 -0.19 -9.87
CA GLY A 240 -6.18 -0.69 -10.13
C GLY A 240 -5.08 0.14 -9.51
#